data_2567e970d9d96920dc99a57816e9f245
#
_entry.id   2567e970d9d96920dc99a57816e9f245
#
_cell.length_a   1.000
_cell.length_b   1.000
_cell.length_c   1.000
_cell.angle_alpha   90.00
_cell.angle_beta   90.00
_cell.angle_gamma   90.00
#
_symmetry.space_group_name_H-M   'P 1'
#
loop_
_entity.id
_entity.type
_entity.pdbx_description
1 polymer ?
#
loop_
_entity_poly.entity_id
_entity_poly.type
_entity_poly.pdbx_seq_one_letter_code
_entity_poly.pdbx_strand_id
1 'polypeptide(L)'
;MKNLGKISVIVLFLLSIFVGSFTVYSISKVQSYGTLINYLGIVRGATQRLVKLELQQQPHDELIAYIDDIIYDLKNTDGKYGLEKIPNVDYQQQFSALNTLWHRVKSNIYAVRQNPANSPLLLQSSEVHFEIANNTVFAADNYTTSKSHQLTLLSALMLAGIIIMWIALFMVYLRKLYSLESSNKTLYDITTKDPLTGAYNFETFKKKAQKLLTQTTKKYSLSYVDFADFKYINDVFGYKYGDEILINYAATISNELRTGEVLGRVSADNFVILRYYNEKNDIMVRQQQVDIKITEFMHDMYGGQAVSVQCGICYLEDLAEDLQIEGILDRANYARKTVKTGLNRKYAVYDESIRNSCVMKNPSKTVC
;
A
#
# COMPACT_ATOMS: atom_id res chain seq x y z
N MET A 1 3.50 -7.08 -19.95
CA MET A 1 3.87 -6.64 -18.59
C MET A 1 2.73 -6.73 -17.54
N LYS A 2 1.45 -6.47 -17.87
CA LYS A 2 0.32 -6.60 -16.90
C LYS A 2 0.13 -8.00 -16.30
N ASN A 3 0.45 -9.06 -17.03
CA ASN A 3 0.26 -10.44 -16.58
C ASN A 3 1.43 -10.96 -15.71
N LEU A 4 2.63 -10.41 -15.86
CA LEU A 4 3.81 -10.85 -15.12
C LEU A 4 3.67 -10.59 -13.61
N GLY A 5 3.11 -9.44 -13.22
CA GLY A 5 2.87 -9.12 -11.81
C GLY A 5 1.79 -9.99 -11.15
N LYS A 6 0.77 -10.41 -11.91
CA LYS A 6 -0.25 -11.34 -11.40
C LYS A 6 0.32 -12.75 -11.22
N ILE A 7 1.14 -13.21 -12.17
CA ILE A 7 1.80 -14.50 -12.11
C ILE A 7 2.76 -14.56 -10.92
N SER A 8 3.56 -13.52 -10.67
CA SER A 8 4.49 -13.49 -9.53
C SER A 8 3.76 -13.57 -8.17
N VAL A 9 2.61 -12.93 -8.02
CA VAL A 9 1.78 -13.03 -6.79
C VAL A 9 1.26 -14.45 -6.60
N ILE A 10 0.75 -15.09 -7.66
CA ILE A 10 0.24 -16.47 -7.60
C ILE A 10 1.36 -17.45 -7.24
N VAL A 11 2.54 -17.31 -7.88
CA VAL A 11 3.69 -18.15 -7.59
C VAL A 11 4.15 -18.00 -6.14
N LEU A 12 4.24 -16.75 -5.64
CA LEU A 12 4.61 -16.48 -4.26
C LEU A 12 3.59 -17.06 -3.27
N PHE A 13 2.30 -16.98 -3.58
CA PHE A 13 1.25 -17.57 -2.76
C PHE A 13 1.36 -19.10 -2.69
N LEU A 14 1.57 -19.78 -3.83
CA LEU A 14 1.78 -21.22 -3.88
C LEU A 14 3.04 -21.64 -3.12
N LEU A 15 4.11 -20.87 -3.24
CA LEU A 15 5.35 -21.11 -2.49
C LEU A 15 5.12 -20.94 -0.98
N SER A 16 4.31 -19.98 -0.55
CA SER A 16 3.94 -19.79 0.87
C SER A 16 3.17 -20.98 1.43
N ILE A 17 2.25 -21.57 0.64
CA ILE A 17 1.54 -22.81 1.02
C ILE A 17 2.53 -23.97 1.17
N PHE A 18 3.45 -24.12 0.23
CA PHE A 18 4.47 -25.18 0.29
C PHE A 18 5.34 -25.05 1.55
N VAL A 19 5.86 -23.85 1.84
CA VAL A 19 6.67 -23.58 3.04
C VAL A 19 5.88 -23.84 4.33
N GLY A 20 4.61 -23.41 4.37
CA GLY A 20 3.72 -23.69 5.50
C GLY A 20 3.52 -25.20 5.72
N SER A 21 3.24 -25.96 4.66
CA SER A 21 3.08 -27.42 4.71
C SER A 21 4.36 -28.13 5.15
N PHE A 22 5.51 -27.67 4.65
CA PHE A 22 6.82 -28.20 5.07
C PHE A 22 7.09 -27.91 6.55
N THR A 23 6.74 -26.73 7.05
CA THR A 23 6.90 -26.38 8.47
C THR A 23 6.05 -27.27 9.36
N VAL A 24 4.78 -27.51 9.00
CA VAL A 24 3.90 -28.44 9.72
C VAL A 24 4.46 -29.87 9.72
N TYR A 25 4.94 -30.34 8.58
CA TYR A 25 5.61 -31.62 8.48
C TYR A 25 6.84 -31.72 9.40
N SER A 26 7.68 -30.69 9.43
CA SER A 26 8.88 -30.63 10.27
C SER A 26 8.54 -30.70 11.76
N ILE A 27 7.50 -29.94 12.20
CA ILE A 27 7.03 -29.97 13.59
C ILE A 27 6.52 -31.38 13.95
N SER A 28 5.69 -31.98 13.12
CA SER A 28 5.19 -33.34 13.34
C SER A 28 6.32 -34.36 13.46
N LYS A 29 7.34 -34.24 12.61
CA LYS A 29 8.50 -35.12 12.64
C LYS A 29 9.31 -35.00 13.93
N VAL A 30 9.55 -33.78 14.39
CA VAL A 30 10.24 -33.50 15.66
C VAL A 30 9.47 -34.08 16.85
N GLN A 31 8.14 -33.94 16.85
CA GLN A 31 7.29 -34.54 17.89
C GLN A 31 7.37 -36.08 17.87
N SER A 32 7.36 -36.68 16.70
CA SER A 32 7.50 -38.17 16.54
C SER A 32 8.84 -38.64 17.11
N TYR A 33 9.94 -37.92 16.93
CA TYR A 33 11.22 -38.23 17.53
C TYR A 33 11.19 -38.18 19.06
N GLY A 34 10.55 -37.16 19.65
CA GLY A 34 10.36 -37.11 21.10
C GLY A 34 9.57 -38.30 21.65
N THR A 35 8.51 -38.71 20.94
CA THR A 35 7.72 -39.90 21.29
C THR A 35 8.56 -41.15 21.28
N LEU A 36 9.37 -41.37 20.24
CA LEU A 36 10.26 -42.50 20.14
C LEU A 36 11.26 -42.59 21.30
N ILE A 37 11.93 -41.49 21.62
CA ILE A 37 12.87 -41.42 22.76
C ILE A 37 12.18 -41.78 24.07
N ASN A 38 10.96 -41.28 24.29
CA ASN A 38 10.18 -41.59 25.48
C ASN A 38 9.87 -43.11 25.60
N TYR A 39 9.46 -43.72 24.52
CA TYR A 39 9.16 -45.16 24.51
C TYR A 39 10.43 -46.02 24.72
N LEU A 40 11.58 -45.61 24.16
CA LEU A 40 12.86 -46.27 24.48
C LEU A 40 13.22 -46.12 25.99
N GLY A 41 12.96 -44.98 26.56
CA GLY A 41 13.11 -44.76 28.01
C GLY A 41 12.16 -45.60 28.85
N ILE A 42 10.91 -45.84 28.35
CA ILE A 42 9.94 -46.75 28.97
C ILE A 42 10.46 -48.19 28.95
N VAL A 43 10.96 -48.67 27.80
CA VAL A 43 11.55 -50.03 27.71
C VAL A 43 12.65 -50.22 28.78
N ARG A 44 13.55 -49.25 28.88
CA ARG A 44 14.63 -49.25 29.89
C ARG A 44 14.09 -49.35 31.33
N GLY A 45 13.19 -48.43 31.71
CA GLY A 45 12.64 -48.29 33.05
C GLY A 45 11.68 -49.44 33.41
N ALA A 46 10.81 -49.85 32.47
CA ALA A 46 9.84 -50.94 32.65
C ALA A 46 10.53 -52.27 32.84
N THR A 47 11.63 -52.54 32.10
CA THR A 47 12.41 -53.79 32.26
C THR A 47 13.03 -53.84 33.67
N GLN A 48 13.61 -52.74 34.18
CA GLN A 48 14.17 -52.71 35.52
C GLN A 48 13.10 -52.91 36.60
N ARG A 49 11.94 -52.27 36.43
CA ARG A 49 10.79 -52.48 37.32
C ARG A 49 10.31 -53.92 37.31
N LEU A 50 10.19 -54.54 36.12
CA LEU A 50 9.76 -55.89 35.93
C LEU A 50 10.71 -56.87 36.64
N VAL A 51 12.01 -56.76 36.41
CA VAL A 51 13.03 -57.62 37.07
C VAL A 51 12.96 -57.50 38.61
N LYS A 52 12.77 -56.28 39.16
CA LYS A 52 12.61 -56.05 40.58
C LYS A 52 11.37 -56.78 41.13
N LEU A 53 10.22 -56.75 40.42
CA LEU A 53 8.99 -57.42 40.81
C LEU A 53 9.17 -58.92 40.78
N GLU A 54 9.76 -59.48 39.73
CA GLU A 54 10.02 -60.89 39.57
C GLU A 54 10.97 -61.45 40.65
N LEU A 55 12.01 -60.71 41.04
CA LEU A 55 12.90 -61.09 42.16
C LEU A 55 12.17 -61.07 43.50
N GLN A 56 11.06 -60.29 43.63
CA GLN A 56 10.21 -60.28 44.81
C GLN A 56 9.08 -61.34 44.73
N GLN A 57 9.12 -62.25 43.74
CA GLN A 57 8.12 -63.27 43.48
C GLN A 57 6.71 -62.68 43.19
N GLN A 58 6.67 -61.55 42.55
CA GLN A 58 5.48 -60.86 42.06
C GLN A 58 5.43 -60.90 40.52
N PRO A 59 4.91 -61.99 39.92
CA PRO A 59 4.84 -62.11 38.44
C PRO A 59 3.98 -61.00 37.82
N HIS A 60 4.46 -60.42 36.69
CA HIS A 60 3.77 -59.30 36.05
C HIS A 60 3.75 -59.46 34.52
N ASP A 61 2.89 -60.35 33.99
CA ASP A 61 2.83 -60.66 32.55
C ASP A 61 2.32 -59.52 31.68
N GLU A 62 1.45 -58.65 32.23
CA GLU A 62 1.02 -57.40 31.53
C GLU A 62 2.20 -56.49 31.20
N LEU A 63 3.19 -56.38 32.09
CA LEU A 63 4.37 -55.55 31.87
C LEU A 63 5.30 -56.17 30.83
N ILE A 64 5.40 -57.52 30.79
CA ILE A 64 6.10 -58.23 29.74
C ILE A 64 5.45 -57.94 28.38
N ALA A 65 4.12 -58.09 28.27
CA ALA A 65 3.38 -57.84 27.04
C ALA A 65 3.52 -56.37 26.58
N TYR A 66 3.49 -55.42 27.54
CA TYR A 66 3.66 -54.02 27.24
C TYR A 66 5.05 -53.71 26.66
N ILE A 67 6.13 -54.30 27.20
CA ILE A 67 7.48 -54.13 26.66
C ILE A 67 7.60 -54.82 25.29
N ASP A 68 6.99 -55.99 25.12
CA ASP A 68 6.94 -56.71 23.83
C ASP A 68 6.27 -55.86 22.74
N ASP A 69 5.12 -55.21 23.03
CA ASP A 69 4.41 -54.33 22.13
C ASP A 69 5.28 -53.12 21.70
N ILE A 70 6.00 -52.53 22.65
CA ILE A 70 6.89 -51.40 22.35
C ILE A 70 8.05 -51.84 21.46
N ILE A 71 8.71 -52.93 21.79
CA ILE A 71 9.86 -53.48 21.03
C ILE A 71 9.41 -53.91 19.62
N TYR A 72 8.22 -54.49 19.51
CA TYR A 72 7.62 -54.77 18.21
C TYR A 72 7.41 -53.51 17.37
N ASP A 73 6.83 -52.49 17.97
CA ASP A 73 6.59 -51.19 17.30
C ASP A 73 7.91 -50.48 16.91
N LEU A 74 8.94 -50.56 17.76
CA LEU A 74 10.27 -50.01 17.43
C LEU A 74 10.89 -50.76 16.21
N LYS A 75 10.56 -52.03 15.99
CA LYS A 75 11.07 -52.84 14.90
C LYS A 75 10.23 -52.72 13.63
N ASN A 76 8.90 -52.68 13.73
CA ASN A 76 7.96 -52.79 12.62
C ASN A 76 7.21 -51.49 12.39
N THR A 77 6.65 -51.28 11.18
CA THR A 77 5.94 -50.05 10.81
C THR A 77 4.45 -50.09 11.11
N ASP A 78 3.91 -51.23 11.49
CA ASP A 78 2.50 -51.52 11.74
C ASP A 78 2.18 -51.70 13.23
N GLY A 79 3.03 -51.16 14.10
CA GLY A 79 2.88 -51.22 15.54
C GLY A 79 1.81 -50.28 16.08
N LYS A 80 1.38 -50.57 17.34
CA LYS A 80 0.30 -49.87 18.05
C LYS A 80 0.56 -48.40 18.35
N TYR A 81 1.81 -48.01 18.52
CA TYR A 81 2.23 -46.67 18.97
C TYR A 81 2.73 -45.79 17.82
N GLY A 82 2.85 -46.34 16.60
CA GLY A 82 3.26 -45.62 15.40
C GLY A 82 4.64 -44.98 15.52
N LEU A 83 5.60 -45.68 16.11
CA LEU A 83 6.91 -45.15 16.41
C LEU A 83 7.76 -44.98 15.15
N GLU A 84 8.42 -43.83 15.09
CA GLU A 84 9.26 -43.42 13.97
C GLU A 84 10.48 -44.34 13.80
N LYS A 85 10.84 -44.61 12.56
CA LYS A 85 12.03 -45.42 12.23
C LYS A 85 13.26 -44.57 12.07
N ILE A 86 14.33 -44.92 12.77
CA ILE A 86 15.61 -44.26 12.65
C ILE A 86 16.55 -45.06 11.75
N PRO A 87 16.89 -44.54 10.55
CA PRO A 87 17.79 -45.22 9.62
C PRO A 87 19.27 -44.99 9.94
N ASN A 88 19.61 -44.85 11.21
CA ASN A 88 20.98 -44.65 11.67
C ASN A 88 21.62 -45.98 12.03
N VAL A 89 22.83 -46.22 11.53
CA VAL A 89 23.50 -47.52 11.68
C VAL A 89 23.80 -47.82 13.14
N ASP A 90 24.31 -46.85 13.90
CA ASP A 90 24.62 -47.02 15.31
C ASP A 90 23.37 -47.35 16.13
N TYR A 91 22.28 -46.56 15.93
CA TYR A 91 20.99 -46.87 16.56
C TYR A 91 20.48 -48.29 16.21
N GLN A 92 20.53 -48.69 14.95
CA GLN A 92 20.07 -50.03 14.51
C GLN A 92 20.87 -51.13 15.14
N GLN A 93 22.18 -50.96 15.28
CA GLN A 93 23.06 -51.94 15.95
C GLN A 93 22.72 -52.06 17.44
N GLN A 94 22.58 -50.92 18.16
CA GLN A 94 22.21 -50.91 19.58
C GLN A 94 20.83 -51.51 19.81
N PHE A 95 19.85 -51.16 18.97
CA PHE A 95 18.49 -51.69 19.05
C PHE A 95 18.43 -53.18 18.79
N SER A 96 19.20 -53.70 17.84
CA SER A 96 19.30 -55.15 17.60
C SER A 96 19.84 -55.90 18.81
N ALA A 97 20.86 -55.36 19.45
CA ALA A 97 21.43 -55.90 20.69
C ALA A 97 20.39 -55.81 21.84
N LEU A 98 19.70 -54.69 21.99
CA LEU A 98 18.62 -54.53 22.97
C LEU A 98 17.53 -55.57 22.83
N ASN A 99 17.02 -55.77 21.60
CA ASN A 99 15.99 -56.78 21.31
C ASN A 99 16.46 -58.19 21.66
N THR A 100 17.70 -58.52 21.34
CA THR A 100 18.30 -59.85 21.68
C THR A 100 18.40 -60.03 23.18
N LEU A 101 18.85 -58.99 23.90
CA LEU A 101 18.97 -59.03 25.37
C LEU A 101 17.59 -59.07 26.06
N TRP A 102 16.60 -58.40 25.51
CA TRP A 102 15.21 -58.51 26.03
C TRP A 102 14.72 -59.95 25.99
N HIS A 103 14.91 -60.68 24.89
CA HIS A 103 14.55 -62.10 24.83
C HIS A 103 15.30 -62.93 25.88
N ARG A 104 16.58 -62.59 26.17
CA ARG A 104 17.35 -63.27 27.22
C ARG A 104 16.82 -62.94 28.60
N VAL A 105 16.53 -61.69 28.92
CA VAL A 105 15.93 -61.26 30.20
C VAL A 105 14.60 -61.95 30.41
N LYS A 106 13.73 -61.99 29.37
CA LYS A 106 12.44 -62.68 29.42
C LYS A 106 12.59 -64.21 29.69
N SER A 107 13.53 -64.85 29.03
CA SER A 107 13.85 -66.28 29.33
C SER A 107 14.32 -66.50 30.75
N ASN A 108 15.19 -65.60 31.30
CA ASN A 108 15.67 -65.69 32.68
C ASN A 108 14.53 -65.40 33.68
N ILE A 109 13.58 -64.56 33.40
CA ILE A 109 12.38 -64.34 34.21
C ILE A 109 11.59 -65.66 34.36
N TYR A 110 11.31 -66.33 33.27
CA TYR A 110 10.60 -67.63 33.33
C TYR A 110 11.43 -68.68 34.06
N ALA A 111 12.77 -68.69 33.94
CA ALA A 111 13.64 -69.58 34.68
C ALA A 111 13.64 -69.32 36.20
N VAL A 112 13.59 -68.06 36.63
CA VAL A 112 13.46 -67.64 38.06
C VAL A 112 12.10 -68.04 38.63
N ARG A 113 11.04 -67.92 37.88
CA ARG A 113 9.69 -68.39 38.31
C ARG A 113 9.66 -69.90 38.54
N GLN A 114 10.47 -70.68 37.79
CA GLN A 114 10.57 -72.17 37.99
C GLN A 114 11.53 -72.51 39.12
N ASN A 115 12.64 -71.78 39.26
CA ASN A 115 13.63 -71.98 40.29
C ASN A 115 14.29 -70.65 40.74
N PRO A 116 14.01 -70.18 41.92
CA PRO A 116 14.60 -68.93 42.44
C PRO A 116 16.13 -68.87 42.51
N ALA A 117 16.82 -70.01 42.47
CA ALA A 117 18.27 -70.07 42.40
C ALA A 117 18.84 -69.41 41.11
N ASN A 118 18.02 -69.23 40.09
CA ASN A 118 18.40 -68.51 38.85
C ASN A 118 18.38 -66.97 38.98
N SER A 119 18.04 -66.40 40.13
CA SER A 119 18.01 -64.95 40.38
C SER A 119 19.28 -64.21 40.01
N PRO A 120 20.54 -64.73 40.28
CA PRO A 120 21.77 -64.08 39.86
C PRO A 120 21.90 -63.92 38.33
N LEU A 121 21.40 -64.89 37.54
CA LEU A 121 21.41 -64.83 36.07
C LEU A 121 20.42 -63.76 35.54
N LEU A 122 19.25 -63.64 36.17
CA LEU A 122 18.31 -62.60 35.85
C LEU A 122 18.89 -61.22 36.16
N LEU A 123 19.49 -61.03 37.33
CA LEU A 123 20.11 -59.79 37.73
C LEU A 123 21.22 -59.39 36.75
N GLN A 124 22.17 -60.33 36.46
CA GLN A 124 23.25 -60.05 35.49
C GLN A 124 22.75 -59.68 34.12
N SER A 125 21.76 -60.40 33.59
CA SER A 125 21.18 -60.07 32.26
C SER A 125 20.43 -58.78 32.25
N SER A 126 19.83 -58.37 33.39
CA SER A 126 19.14 -57.09 33.50
C SER A 126 20.10 -55.91 33.51
N GLU A 127 21.27 -56.02 34.15
CA GLU A 127 22.33 -54.99 34.14
C GLU A 127 22.85 -54.76 32.72
N VAL A 128 23.19 -55.82 32.00
CA VAL A 128 23.64 -55.72 30.59
C VAL A 128 22.54 -55.14 29.70
N HIS A 129 21.26 -55.54 29.93
CA HIS A 129 20.12 -54.99 29.19
C HIS A 129 19.97 -53.47 29.48
N PHE A 130 20.15 -53.02 30.74
CA PHE A 130 20.04 -51.63 31.11
C PHE A 130 21.15 -50.79 30.43
N GLU A 131 22.40 -51.27 30.40
CA GLU A 131 23.50 -50.62 29.70
C GLU A 131 23.22 -50.46 28.19
N ILE A 132 22.81 -51.54 27.51
CA ILE A 132 22.49 -51.46 26.09
C ILE A 132 21.22 -50.59 25.81
N ALA A 133 20.22 -50.61 26.70
CA ALA A 133 19.08 -49.74 26.61
C ALA A 133 19.48 -48.24 26.70
N ASN A 134 20.39 -47.92 27.62
CA ASN A 134 20.98 -46.57 27.71
C ASN A 134 21.67 -46.18 26.39
N ASN A 135 22.55 -47.05 25.87
CA ASN A 135 23.25 -46.80 24.63
C ASN A 135 22.28 -46.64 23.43
N THR A 136 21.21 -47.41 23.39
CA THR A 136 20.15 -47.29 22.38
C THR A 136 19.43 -45.95 22.47
N VAL A 137 19.06 -45.49 23.69
CA VAL A 137 18.46 -44.18 23.90
C VAL A 137 19.43 -43.09 23.44
N PHE A 138 20.71 -43.17 23.80
CA PHE A 138 21.75 -42.21 23.46
C PHE A 138 21.96 -42.10 21.93
N ALA A 139 22.04 -43.25 21.25
CA ALA A 139 22.15 -43.31 19.78
C ALA A 139 20.91 -42.69 19.09
N ALA A 140 19.72 -42.96 19.62
CA ALA A 140 18.48 -42.37 19.13
C ALA A 140 18.47 -40.84 19.35
N ASP A 141 18.81 -40.38 20.56
CA ASP A 141 18.82 -38.94 20.92
C ASP A 141 19.79 -38.15 20.05
N ASN A 142 21.01 -38.63 19.89
CA ASN A 142 22.01 -37.98 19.04
C ASN A 142 21.52 -37.79 17.60
N TYR A 143 20.93 -38.83 17.01
CA TYR A 143 20.40 -38.75 15.66
C TYR A 143 19.21 -37.81 15.57
N THR A 144 18.22 -37.97 16.47
CA THR A 144 16.96 -37.20 16.42
C THR A 144 17.18 -35.73 16.74
N THR A 145 18.06 -35.39 17.69
CA THR A 145 18.45 -34.03 18.01
C THR A 145 19.11 -33.35 16.81
N SER A 146 20.08 -34.03 16.16
CA SER A 146 20.72 -33.50 14.95
C SER A 146 19.72 -33.25 13.83
N LYS A 147 18.82 -34.21 13.58
CA LYS A 147 17.77 -34.09 12.55
C LYS A 147 16.73 -33.03 12.87
N SER A 148 16.30 -32.94 14.12
CA SER A 148 15.36 -31.90 14.58
C SER A 148 15.95 -30.51 14.37
N HIS A 149 17.21 -30.32 14.72
CA HIS A 149 17.91 -29.04 14.50
C HIS A 149 17.97 -28.68 12.99
N GLN A 150 18.33 -29.66 12.13
CA GLN A 150 18.35 -29.44 10.68
C GLN A 150 16.97 -29.04 10.12
N LEU A 151 15.89 -29.77 10.50
CA LEU A 151 14.53 -29.48 10.07
C LEU A 151 14.05 -28.10 10.54
N THR A 152 14.33 -27.76 11.81
CA THR A 152 13.97 -26.48 12.40
C THR A 152 14.69 -25.32 11.70
N LEU A 153 16.00 -25.46 11.49
CA LEU A 153 16.81 -24.45 10.80
C LEU A 153 16.33 -24.25 9.37
N LEU A 154 16.09 -25.34 8.63
CA LEU A 154 15.60 -25.25 7.25
C LEU A 154 14.22 -24.58 7.18
N SER A 155 13.30 -24.95 8.08
CA SER A 155 11.98 -24.30 8.18
C SER A 155 12.09 -22.81 8.46
N ALA A 156 12.96 -22.42 9.39
CA ALA A 156 13.19 -20.99 9.74
C ALA A 156 13.76 -20.22 8.55
N LEU A 157 14.73 -20.78 7.82
CA LEU A 157 15.30 -20.14 6.64
C LEU A 157 14.27 -19.97 5.50
N MET A 158 13.45 -21.00 5.28
CA MET A 158 12.37 -20.92 4.27
C MET A 158 11.33 -19.88 4.64
N LEU A 159 10.91 -19.79 5.91
CA LEU A 159 9.98 -18.77 6.39
C LEU A 159 10.57 -17.35 6.26
N ALA A 160 11.83 -17.16 6.64
CA ALA A 160 12.50 -15.88 6.45
C ALA A 160 12.58 -15.47 4.97
N GLY A 161 12.90 -16.41 4.08
CA GLY A 161 12.92 -16.17 2.63
C GLY A 161 11.56 -15.72 2.08
N ILE A 162 10.48 -16.37 2.48
CA ILE A 162 9.11 -15.99 2.08
C ILE A 162 8.77 -14.58 2.58
N ILE A 163 9.10 -14.25 3.82
CA ILE A 163 8.83 -12.91 4.38
C ILE A 163 9.58 -11.83 3.58
N ILE A 164 10.87 -12.05 3.28
CA ILE A 164 11.67 -11.13 2.45
C ILE A 164 11.04 -10.93 1.07
N MET A 165 10.59 -12.01 0.43
CA MET A 165 9.94 -11.93 -0.88
C MET A 165 8.61 -11.15 -0.84
N TRP A 166 7.79 -11.31 0.20
CA TRP A 166 6.58 -10.52 0.41
C TRP A 166 6.87 -9.04 0.64
N ILE A 167 7.90 -8.72 1.44
CA ILE A 167 8.34 -7.34 1.64
C ILE A 167 8.81 -6.72 0.31
N ALA A 168 9.61 -7.43 -0.47
CA ALA A 168 10.07 -6.95 -1.77
C ALA A 168 8.90 -6.68 -2.73
N LEU A 169 7.93 -7.59 -2.82
CA LEU A 169 6.72 -7.42 -3.62
C LEU A 169 5.91 -6.20 -3.16
N PHE A 170 5.75 -6.02 -1.86
CA PHE A 170 5.04 -4.89 -1.27
C PHE A 170 5.73 -3.56 -1.60
N MET A 171 7.06 -3.49 -1.54
CA MET A 171 7.82 -2.30 -1.92
C MET A 171 7.66 -1.95 -3.41
N VAL A 172 7.64 -2.94 -4.30
CA VAL A 172 7.35 -2.73 -5.73
C VAL A 172 5.92 -2.20 -5.93
N TYR A 173 4.95 -2.73 -5.19
CA TYR A 173 3.57 -2.26 -5.23
C TYR A 173 3.44 -0.80 -4.76
N LEU A 174 4.08 -0.43 -3.65
CA LEU A 174 4.09 0.95 -3.16
C LEU A 174 4.69 1.92 -4.19
N ARG A 175 5.84 1.59 -4.79
CA ARG A 175 6.45 2.41 -5.84
C ARG A 175 5.49 2.64 -7.00
N LYS A 176 4.75 1.62 -7.40
CA LYS A 176 3.75 1.72 -8.46
C LYS A 176 2.59 2.63 -8.09
N LEU A 177 2.10 2.59 -6.85
CA LEU A 177 1.05 3.50 -6.36
C LEU A 177 1.51 4.95 -6.41
N TYR A 178 2.70 5.27 -5.89
CA TYR A 178 3.26 6.62 -5.95
C TYR A 178 3.43 7.14 -7.39
N SER A 179 3.89 6.29 -8.31
CA SER A 179 4.01 6.63 -9.72
C SER A 179 2.65 6.92 -10.38
N LEU A 180 1.61 6.16 -10.03
CA LEU A 180 0.25 6.39 -10.55
C LEU A 180 -0.34 7.70 -10.02
N GLU A 181 -0.15 8.01 -8.74
CA GLU A 181 -0.63 9.26 -8.13
C GLU A 181 0.05 10.48 -8.77
N SER A 182 1.37 10.44 -8.95
CA SER A 182 2.13 11.49 -9.65
C SER A 182 1.65 11.68 -11.09
N SER A 183 1.44 10.57 -11.83
CA SER A 183 0.94 10.63 -13.21
C SER A 183 -0.47 11.20 -13.29
N ASN A 184 -1.35 10.84 -12.36
CA ASN A 184 -2.72 11.36 -12.29
C ASN A 184 -2.73 12.87 -12.01
N LYS A 185 -1.86 13.35 -11.11
CA LYS A 185 -1.72 14.79 -10.83
C LYS A 185 -1.25 15.54 -12.07
N THR A 186 -0.25 15.03 -12.77
CA THR A 186 0.26 15.64 -14.00
C THR A 186 -0.82 15.67 -15.09
N LEU A 187 -1.57 14.58 -15.27
CA LEU A 187 -2.68 14.52 -16.22
C LEU A 187 -3.79 15.53 -15.86
N TYR A 188 -4.12 15.64 -14.58
CA TYR A 188 -5.09 16.63 -14.11
C TYR A 188 -4.62 18.05 -14.43
N ASP A 189 -3.38 18.40 -14.13
CA ASP A 189 -2.85 19.74 -14.40
C ASP A 189 -2.83 20.05 -15.91
N ILE A 190 -2.37 19.14 -16.77
CA ILE A 190 -2.35 19.32 -18.23
C ILE A 190 -3.76 19.50 -18.81
N THR A 191 -4.76 18.77 -18.28
CA THR A 191 -6.13 18.81 -18.81
C THR A 191 -6.97 19.96 -18.25
N THR A 192 -6.58 20.54 -17.11
CA THR A 192 -7.41 21.52 -16.39
C THR A 192 -6.82 22.92 -16.34
N LYS A 193 -5.51 23.06 -16.55
CA LYS A 193 -4.82 24.35 -16.46
C LYS A 193 -4.25 24.78 -17.81
N ASP A 194 -4.09 26.11 -17.92
CA ASP A 194 -3.34 26.72 -19.01
C ASP A 194 -1.83 26.50 -18.75
N PRO A 195 -1.08 25.94 -19.72
CA PRO A 195 0.32 25.54 -19.51
C PRO A 195 1.27 26.73 -19.31
N LEU A 196 0.92 27.94 -19.81
CA LEU A 196 1.75 29.11 -19.67
C LEU A 196 1.58 29.76 -18.28
N THR A 197 0.32 29.97 -17.88
CA THR A 197 0.01 30.82 -16.73
C THR A 197 -0.34 30.05 -15.46
N GLY A 198 -0.66 28.75 -15.57
CA GLY A 198 -1.13 27.94 -14.45
C GLY A 198 -2.57 28.25 -13.99
N ALA A 199 -3.22 29.26 -14.57
CA ALA A 199 -4.65 29.49 -14.38
C ALA A 199 -5.47 28.31 -14.91
N TYR A 200 -6.74 28.18 -14.51
CA TYR A 200 -7.57 27.16 -15.15
C TYR A 200 -7.78 27.49 -16.64
N ASN A 201 -7.77 26.45 -17.48
CA ASN A 201 -8.20 26.64 -18.87
C ASN A 201 -9.70 26.98 -18.91
N PHE A 202 -10.16 27.53 -20.01
CA PHE A 202 -11.51 28.09 -20.12
C PHE A 202 -12.63 27.07 -19.82
N GLU A 203 -12.50 25.84 -20.31
CA GLU A 203 -13.47 24.79 -20.05
C GLU A 203 -13.55 24.39 -18.58
N THR A 204 -12.41 24.29 -17.91
CA THR A 204 -12.36 23.99 -16.47
C THR A 204 -12.88 25.16 -15.64
N PHE A 205 -12.57 26.42 -16.06
CA PHE A 205 -13.12 27.59 -15.41
C PHE A 205 -14.64 27.56 -15.45
N LYS A 206 -15.25 27.37 -16.61
CA LYS A 206 -16.72 27.30 -16.77
C LYS A 206 -17.35 26.28 -15.82
N LYS A 207 -16.81 25.04 -15.83
CA LYS A 207 -17.31 23.97 -14.95
C LYS A 207 -17.22 24.32 -13.46
N LYS A 208 -16.09 24.90 -13.03
CA LYS A 208 -15.90 25.30 -11.63
C LYS A 208 -16.77 26.49 -11.25
N ALA A 209 -16.84 27.49 -12.10
CA ALA A 209 -17.67 28.67 -11.87
C ALA A 209 -19.15 28.28 -11.76
N GLN A 210 -19.68 27.51 -12.71
CA GLN A 210 -21.06 27.02 -12.66
C GLN A 210 -21.35 26.23 -11.37
N LYS A 211 -20.44 25.35 -10.97
CA LYS A 211 -20.57 24.62 -9.71
C LYS A 211 -20.63 25.52 -8.49
N LEU A 212 -19.79 26.56 -8.43
CA LEU A 212 -19.78 27.52 -7.33
C LEU A 212 -21.09 28.30 -7.27
N LEU A 213 -21.60 28.76 -8.41
CA LEU A 213 -22.85 29.51 -8.48
C LEU A 213 -24.07 28.70 -8.03
N THR A 214 -24.07 27.38 -8.29
CA THR A 214 -25.18 26.48 -7.89
C THR A 214 -25.10 26.03 -6.44
N GLN A 215 -23.95 26.11 -5.78
CA GLN A 215 -23.74 25.53 -4.45
C GLN A 215 -23.72 26.57 -3.30
N THR A 216 -23.85 27.86 -3.59
CA THR A 216 -23.69 28.90 -2.56
C THR A 216 -24.66 30.06 -2.75
N THR A 217 -25.02 30.69 -1.65
CA THR A 217 -25.85 31.91 -1.61
C THR A 217 -25.03 33.20 -1.63
N LYS A 218 -23.70 33.12 -1.81
CA LYS A 218 -22.83 34.31 -1.86
C LYS A 218 -23.13 35.12 -3.13
N LYS A 219 -22.96 36.45 -3.00
CA LYS A 219 -23.02 37.37 -4.13
C LYS A 219 -21.73 37.26 -4.96
N TYR A 220 -21.83 36.96 -6.24
CA TYR A 220 -20.70 36.81 -7.15
C TYR A 220 -20.67 37.91 -8.20
N SER A 221 -19.44 38.26 -8.61
CA SER A 221 -19.18 39.00 -9.83
C SER A 221 -18.29 38.20 -10.77
N LEU A 222 -18.48 38.33 -12.04
CA LEU A 222 -17.60 37.83 -13.07
C LEU A 222 -16.92 38.98 -13.78
N SER A 223 -15.58 38.95 -13.77
CA SER A 223 -14.75 39.92 -14.48
C SER A 223 -14.16 39.26 -15.73
N TYR A 224 -14.30 39.92 -16.88
CA TYR A 224 -13.63 39.56 -18.12
C TYR A 224 -12.53 40.58 -18.40
N VAL A 225 -11.31 40.10 -18.57
CA VAL A 225 -10.10 40.94 -18.61
C VAL A 225 -9.37 40.69 -19.93
N ASP A 226 -8.84 41.80 -20.50
CA ASP A 226 -8.10 41.82 -21.74
C ASP A 226 -6.96 42.85 -21.63
N PHE A 227 -5.83 42.59 -22.24
CA PHE A 227 -4.70 43.54 -22.25
C PHE A 227 -4.80 44.41 -23.50
N ALA A 228 -4.85 45.73 -23.29
CA ALA A 228 -4.88 46.68 -24.38
C ALA A 228 -3.56 46.63 -25.18
N ASP A 229 -3.69 46.58 -26.51
CA ASP A 229 -2.56 46.60 -27.43
C ASP A 229 -1.51 45.49 -27.18
N PHE A 230 -1.92 44.33 -26.64
CA PHE A 230 -1.02 43.23 -26.30
C PHE A 230 -0.21 42.72 -27.53
N LYS A 231 -0.80 42.79 -28.70
CA LYS A 231 -0.09 42.46 -29.94
C LYS A 231 1.09 43.42 -30.19
N TYR A 232 0.88 44.73 -29.97
CA TYR A 232 1.97 45.73 -30.08
C TYR A 232 3.10 45.42 -29.08
N ILE A 233 2.77 44.99 -27.88
CA ILE A 233 3.74 44.61 -26.86
C ILE A 233 4.59 43.45 -27.38
N ASN A 234 3.96 42.39 -27.93
CA ASN A 234 4.66 41.25 -28.50
C ASN A 234 5.52 41.64 -29.70
N ASP A 235 5.01 42.50 -30.59
CA ASP A 235 5.71 42.93 -31.79
C ASP A 235 6.96 43.80 -31.49
N VAL A 236 6.91 44.61 -30.45
CA VAL A 236 7.98 45.55 -30.05
C VAL A 236 8.98 44.92 -29.10
N PHE A 237 8.50 44.15 -28.07
CA PHE A 237 9.35 43.66 -27.00
C PHE A 237 9.59 42.14 -27.08
N GLY A 238 8.89 41.45 -28.00
CA GLY A 238 8.96 40.00 -28.22
C GLY A 238 8.01 39.19 -27.38
N TYR A 239 7.68 37.99 -27.86
CA TYR A 239 6.71 37.08 -27.23
C TYR A 239 7.10 36.66 -25.80
N LYS A 240 8.40 36.52 -25.51
CA LYS A 240 8.86 36.19 -24.16
C LYS A 240 8.43 37.24 -23.13
N TYR A 241 8.47 38.49 -23.49
CA TYR A 241 8.05 39.61 -22.67
C TYR A 241 6.52 39.57 -22.41
N GLY A 242 5.73 39.32 -23.47
CA GLY A 242 4.29 39.14 -23.32
C GLY A 242 3.93 37.97 -22.42
N ASP A 243 4.63 36.82 -22.57
CA ASP A 243 4.45 35.64 -21.73
C ASP A 243 4.73 35.93 -20.24
N GLU A 244 5.81 36.66 -19.94
CA GLU A 244 6.14 37.07 -18.56
C GLU A 244 5.07 37.97 -17.94
N ILE A 245 4.45 38.90 -18.71
CA ILE A 245 3.32 39.69 -18.27
C ILE A 245 2.12 38.81 -17.89
N LEU A 246 1.76 37.86 -18.78
CA LEU A 246 0.62 36.98 -18.56
C LEU A 246 0.82 36.07 -17.36
N ILE A 247 2.04 35.52 -17.19
CA ILE A 247 2.43 34.71 -16.03
C ILE A 247 2.31 35.50 -14.74
N ASN A 248 2.88 36.69 -14.71
CA ASN A 248 2.86 37.54 -13.52
C ASN A 248 1.44 38.01 -13.16
N TYR A 249 0.64 38.38 -14.17
CA TYR A 249 -0.78 38.71 -13.96
C TYR A 249 -1.55 37.56 -13.34
N ALA A 250 -1.44 36.36 -13.90
CA ALA A 250 -2.12 35.19 -13.39
C ALA A 250 -1.65 34.84 -11.96
N ALA A 251 -0.35 34.93 -11.68
CA ALA A 251 0.20 34.70 -10.35
C ALA A 251 -0.31 35.72 -9.33
N THR A 252 -0.33 37.02 -9.70
CA THR A 252 -0.84 38.13 -8.85
C THR A 252 -2.30 37.92 -8.47
N ILE A 253 -3.15 37.59 -9.45
CA ILE A 253 -4.55 37.26 -9.20
C ILE A 253 -4.68 36.02 -8.31
N SER A 254 -3.97 34.91 -8.66
CA SER A 254 -4.07 33.63 -7.93
C SER A 254 -3.71 33.81 -6.45
N ASN A 255 -2.75 34.64 -6.12
CA ASN A 255 -2.35 34.93 -4.73
C ASN A 255 -3.40 35.74 -3.94
N GLU A 256 -4.31 36.44 -4.63
CA GLU A 256 -5.38 37.24 -4.01
C GLU A 256 -6.73 36.51 -3.98
N LEU A 257 -6.85 35.35 -4.69
CA LEU A 257 -8.08 34.59 -4.69
C LEU A 257 -8.38 34.01 -3.32
N ARG A 258 -9.65 34.13 -2.91
CA ARG A 258 -10.19 33.52 -1.70
C ARG A 258 -10.78 32.14 -2.02
N THR A 259 -10.92 31.32 -0.99
CA THR A 259 -11.61 30.00 -1.16
C THR A 259 -13.02 30.20 -1.71
N GLY A 260 -13.31 29.60 -2.85
CA GLY A 260 -14.58 29.77 -3.56
C GLY A 260 -14.52 30.83 -4.67
N GLU A 261 -13.34 31.30 -5.05
CA GLU A 261 -13.09 32.15 -6.22
C GLU A 261 -12.27 31.39 -7.26
N VAL A 262 -12.37 31.76 -8.53
CA VAL A 262 -11.72 31.02 -9.63
C VAL A 262 -11.17 31.98 -10.67
N LEU A 263 -9.93 31.73 -11.13
CA LEU A 263 -9.29 32.36 -12.27
C LEU A 263 -9.21 31.40 -13.43
N GLY A 264 -9.57 31.85 -14.63
CA GLY A 264 -9.41 31.14 -15.89
C GLY A 264 -8.75 31.98 -16.97
N ARG A 265 -8.02 31.33 -17.86
CA ARG A 265 -7.53 31.93 -19.12
C ARG A 265 -8.42 31.48 -20.26
N VAL A 266 -8.97 32.44 -21.02
CA VAL A 266 -9.87 32.17 -22.15
C VAL A 266 -9.07 31.87 -23.41
N SER A 267 -8.19 32.79 -23.77
CA SER A 267 -7.31 32.68 -24.95
C SER A 267 -6.25 33.80 -24.87
N ALA A 268 -5.15 33.63 -25.56
CA ALA A 268 -4.10 34.64 -25.72
C ALA A 268 -3.89 35.52 -24.46
N ASP A 269 -4.44 36.70 -24.45
CA ASP A 269 -4.36 37.76 -23.43
C ASP A 269 -5.65 37.95 -22.61
N ASN A 270 -6.61 37.02 -22.75
CA ASN A 270 -7.90 37.13 -22.11
C ASN A 270 -8.01 36.24 -20.86
N PHE A 271 -8.43 36.87 -19.74
CA PHE A 271 -8.68 36.18 -18.48
C PHE A 271 -10.11 36.40 -18.00
N VAL A 272 -10.60 35.46 -17.20
CA VAL A 272 -11.91 35.50 -16.56
C VAL A 272 -11.74 35.18 -15.07
N ILE A 273 -12.40 35.95 -14.21
CA ILE A 273 -12.27 35.85 -12.77
C ILE A 273 -13.66 35.82 -12.15
N LEU A 274 -13.98 34.78 -11.41
CA LEU A 274 -15.18 34.70 -10.58
C LEU A 274 -14.79 35.04 -9.14
N ARG A 275 -15.33 36.14 -8.59
CA ARG A 275 -15.07 36.58 -7.22
C ARG A 275 -16.36 36.83 -6.47
N TYR A 276 -16.40 36.45 -5.19
CA TYR A 276 -17.51 36.86 -4.34
C TYR A 276 -17.19 38.17 -3.62
N TYR A 277 -18.25 38.93 -3.26
CA TYR A 277 -18.12 40.20 -2.60
C TYR A 277 -19.21 40.38 -1.52
N ASN A 278 -18.95 41.27 -0.56
CA ASN A 278 -19.94 41.78 0.36
C ASN A 278 -20.52 43.11 -0.17
N GLU A 279 -19.64 43.98 -0.64
CA GLU A 279 -19.98 45.26 -1.26
C GLU A 279 -19.41 45.31 -2.71
N LYS A 280 -20.15 45.87 -3.66
CA LYS A 280 -19.72 45.99 -5.06
C LYS A 280 -18.36 46.66 -5.22
N ASN A 281 -18.08 47.66 -4.37
CA ASN A 281 -16.81 48.38 -4.38
C ASN A 281 -15.59 47.50 -4.09
N ASP A 282 -15.75 46.40 -3.35
CA ASP A 282 -14.66 45.47 -3.04
C ASP A 282 -14.00 44.93 -4.31
N ILE A 283 -14.80 44.64 -5.34
CA ILE A 283 -14.30 44.07 -6.62
C ILE A 283 -13.43 45.11 -7.34
N MET A 284 -13.87 46.38 -7.37
CA MET A 284 -13.11 47.45 -8.00
C MET A 284 -11.79 47.72 -7.29
N VAL A 285 -11.80 47.75 -5.96
CA VAL A 285 -10.60 48.00 -5.13
C VAL A 285 -9.59 46.83 -5.34
N ARG A 286 -10.04 45.59 -5.29
CA ARG A 286 -9.17 44.42 -5.53
C ARG A 286 -8.56 44.43 -6.94
N GLN A 287 -9.35 44.80 -7.95
CA GLN A 287 -8.83 44.90 -9.31
C GLN A 287 -7.81 46.01 -9.47
N GLN A 288 -8.04 47.20 -8.84
CA GLN A 288 -7.07 48.29 -8.83
C GLN A 288 -5.75 47.86 -8.17
N GLN A 289 -5.80 47.13 -7.06
CA GLN A 289 -4.61 46.64 -6.39
C GLN A 289 -3.80 45.69 -7.29
N VAL A 290 -4.47 44.79 -8.07
CA VAL A 290 -3.80 43.98 -9.07
C VAL A 290 -3.12 44.80 -10.14
N ASP A 291 -3.82 45.83 -10.67
CA ASP A 291 -3.26 46.71 -11.71
C ASP A 291 -2.05 47.48 -11.23
N ILE A 292 -2.06 47.94 -9.97
CA ILE A 292 -0.91 48.63 -9.36
C ILE A 292 0.28 47.66 -9.30
N LYS A 293 0.12 46.43 -8.78
CA LYS A 293 1.19 45.45 -8.68
C LYS A 293 1.75 45.06 -10.04
N ILE A 294 0.91 44.93 -11.07
CA ILE A 294 1.36 44.66 -12.42
C ILE A 294 2.15 45.86 -12.99
N THR A 295 1.68 47.07 -12.74
CA THR A 295 2.39 48.27 -13.18
C THR A 295 3.75 48.42 -12.50
N GLU A 296 3.85 48.16 -11.21
CA GLU A 296 5.11 48.13 -10.45
C GLU A 296 6.06 47.07 -10.99
N PHE A 297 5.58 45.84 -11.19
CA PHE A 297 6.37 44.75 -11.79
C PHE A 297 6.94 45.14 -13.16
N MET A 298 6.12 45.77 -13.99
CA MET A 298 6.52 46.19 -15.33
C MET A 298 7.55 47.34 -15.26
N HIS A 299 7.39 48.25 -14.33
CA HIS A 299 8.33 49.33 -14.13
C HIS A 299 9.70 48.83 -13.70
N ASP A 300 9.75 47.91 -12.74
CA ASP A 300 11.00 47.37 -12.18
C ASP A 300 11.78 46.50 -13.18
N MET A 301 11.05 45.74 -13.98
CA MET A 301 11.68 44.81 -14.93
C MET A 301 12.02 45.43 -16.29
N TYR A 302 11.29 46.47 -16.73
CA TYR A 302 11.31 46.86 -18.14
C TYR A 302 11.31 48.40 -18.36
N GLY A 303 11.59 49.21 -17.33
CA GLY A 303 11.86 50.64 -17.50
C GLY A 303 10.64 51.52 -17.83
N GLY A 304 9.44 51.13 -17.39
CA GLY A 304 8.31 52.05 -17.29
C GLY A 304 7.28 52.04 -18.43
N GLN A 305 7.25 51.00 -19.25
CA GLN A 305 6.13 50.85 -20.20
C GLN A 305 4.91 50.25 -19.50
N ALA A 306 3.85 51.04 -19.33
CA ALA A 306 2.63 50.61 -18.67
C ALA A 306 1.76 49.76 -19.61
N VAL A 307 1.44 48.54 -19.20
CA VAL A 307 0.41 47.74 -19.84
C VAL A 307 -0.95 48.15 -19.31
N SER A 308 -1.87 48.49 -20.19
CA SER A 308 -3.23 48.85 -19.79
C SER A 308 -4.13 47.62 -19.84
N VAL A 309 -4.80 47.33 -18.71
CA VAL A 309 -5.78 46.26 -18.59
C VAL A 309 -7.18 46.81 -18.77
N GLN A 310 -7.98 46.21 -19.65
CA GLN A 310 -9.40 46.50 -19.83
C GLN A 310 -10.23 45.41 -19.14
N CYS A 311 -11.12 45.80 -18.24
CA CYS A 311 -11.93 44.88 -17.46
C CYS A 311 -13.41 45.19 -17.58
N GLY A 312 -14.20 44.22 -17.96
CA GLY A 312 -15.67 44.25 -17.90
C GLY A 312 -16.15 43.43 -16.70
N ILE A 313 -16.99 44.03 -15.87
CA ILE A 313 -17.48 43.42 -14.62
C ILE A 313 -18.98 43.19 -14.76
N CYS A 314 -19.47 41.98 -14.51
CA CYS A 314 -20.87 41.63 -14.40
C CYS A 314 -21.18 41.23 -12.95
N TYR A 315 -22.04 41.91 -12.25
CA TYR A 315 -22.56 41.55 -10.94
C TYR A 315 -23.79 40.66 -11.14
N LEU A 316 -23.79 39.44 -10.58
CA LEU A 316 -24.87 38.48 -10.81
C LEU A 316 -26.19 38.94 -10.18
N GLU A 317 -26.14 39.68 -9.06
CA GLU A 317 -27.36 40.21 -8.42
C GLU A 317 -28.11 41.26 -9.27
N ASP A 318 -27.43 41.85 -10.26
CA ASP A 318 -28.03 42.83 -11.16
C ASP A 318 -28.70 42.17 -12.40
N LEU A 319 -28.63 40.86 -12.50
CA LEU A 319 -29.21 40.12 -13.62
C LEU A 319 -30.65 39.77 -13.32
N ALA A 320 -31.54 40.09 -14.28
CA ALA A 320 -32.96 39.79 -14.16
C ALA A 320 -33.33 38.32 -14.29
N GLU A 321 -32.40 37.51 -14.78
CA GLU A 321 -32.59 36.07 -15.04
C GLU A 321 -31.44 35.26 -14.46
N ASP A 322 -31.75 34.03 -14.02
CA ASP A 322 -30.71 33.05 -13.57
C ASP A 322 -30.03 32.47 -14.82
N LEU A 323 -28.88 33.06 -15.16
CA LEU A 323 -28.16 32.73 -16.37
C LEU A 323 -27.14 31.63 -16.16
N GLN A 324 -26.99 30.83 -17.18
CA GLN A 324 -25.83 29.93 -17.31
C GLN A 324 -24.54 30.75 -17.39
N ILE A 325 -23.40 30.15 -17.01
CA ILE A 325 -22.09 30.83 -16.97
C ILE A 325 -21.72 31.49 -18.30
N GLU A 326 -22.11 30.90 -19.42
CA GLU A 326 -21.89 31.47 -20.75
C GLU A 326 -22.57 32.83 -20.94
N GLY A 327 -23.81 32.95 -20.51
CA GLY A 327 -24.55 34.23 -20.58
C GLY A 327 -23.96 35.31 -19.69
N ILE A 328 -23.40 34.96 -18.53
CA ILE A 328 -22.70 35.86 -17.62
C ILE A 328 -21.37 36.33 -18.24
N LEU A 329 -20.62 35.36 -18.84
CA LEU A 329 -19.37 35.64 -19.57
C LEU A 329 -19.58 36.61 -20.73
N ASP A 330 -20.64 36.44 -21.52
CA ASP A 330 -20.98 37.32 -22.62
C ASP A 330 -21.26 38.75 -22.16
N ARG A 331 -21.99 38.90 -21.04
CA ARG A 331 -22.27 40.20 -20.46
C ARG A 331 -21.03 40.92 -19.94
N ALA A 332 -20.14 40.19 -19.24
CA ALA A 332 -18.88 40.75 -18.76
C ALA A 332 -17.96 41.14 -19.95
N ASN A 333 -17.85 40.31 -20.97
CA ASN A 333 -17.06 40.62 -22.16
C ASN A 333 -17.67 41.76 -22.94
N TYR A 334 -19.00 41.89 -22.97
CA TYR A 334 -19.67 43.00 -23.57
C TYR A 334 -19.34 44.32 -22.84
N ALA A 335 -19.43 44.34 -21.52
CA ALA A 335 -19.02 45.53 -20.73
C ALA A 335 -17.55 45.88 -21.02
N ARG A 336 -16.64 44.91 -21.08
CA ARG A 336 -15.24 45.14 -21.43
C ARG A 336 -15.08 45.86 -22.80
N LYS A 337 -15.82 45.45 -23.82
CA LYS A 337 -15.77 46.09 -25.15
C LYS A 337 -16.24 47.54 -25.14
N THR A 338 -16.93 47.99 -24.12
CA THR A 338 -17.33 49.39 -23.98
C THR A 338 -16.25 50.27 -23.38
N VAL A 339 -15.18 49.68 -22.81
CA VAL A 339 -14.02 50.42 -22.34
C VAL A 339 -13.29 50.99 -23.57
N LYS A 340 -13.31 52.32 -23.73
CA LYS A 340 -12.64 52.96 -24.86
C LYS A 340 -11.15 53.13 -24.57
N THR A 341 -10.32 52.70 -25.52
CA THR A 341 -8.87 52.96 -25.56
C THR A 341 -8.63 54.48 -25.54
N GLY A 342 -7.83 54.97 -24.58
CA GLY A 342 -7.45 56.37 -24.54
C GLY A 342 -8.23 57.28 -23.58
N LEU A 343 -9.32 56.81 -22.97
CA LEU A 343 -9.95 57.44 -21.83
C LEU A 343 -9.50 56.73 -20.54
N ASN A 344 -9.24 57.48 -19.45
CA ASN A 344 -8.78 56.98 -18.14
C ASN A 344 -9.69 55.95 -17.46
N ARG A 345 -10.58 55.27 -18.19
CA ARG A 345 -11.47 54.21 -17.69
C ARG A 345 -10.92 52.86 -18.08
N LYS A 346 -10.38 52.15 -17.09
CA LYS A 346 -9.92 50.79 -17.22
C LYS A 346 -11.02 49.75 -16.99
N TYR A 347 -12.17 50.17 -16.47
CA TYR A 347 -13.25 49.28 -16.03
C TYR A 347 -14.60 49.71 -16.54
N ALA A 348 -15.45 48.77 -16.93
CA ALA A 348 -16.86 48.95 -17.21
C ALA A 348 -17.69 47.91 -16.46
N VAL A 349 -18.77 48.36 -15.83
CA VAL A 349 -19.76 47.46 -15.23
C VAL A 349 -20.87 47.22 -16.22
N TYR A 350 -21.29 45.96 -16.36
CA TYR A 350 -22.44 45.63 -17.19
C TYR A 350 -23.72 46.25 -16.60
N ASP A 351 -24.45 46.93 -17.44
CA ASP A 351 -25.78 47.51 -17.18
C ASP A 351 -26.68 47.20 -18.39
N GLU A 352 -27.96 46.94 -18.16
CA GLU A 352 -28.93 46.67 -19.24
C GLU A 352 -29.07 47.83 -20.21
N SER A 353 -28.83 49.06 -19.80
CA SER A 353 -28.76 50.23 -20.66
C SER A 353 -27.68 50.12 -21.74
N ILE A 354 -26.57 49.44 -21.42
CA ILE A 354 -25.47 49.14 -22.35
C ILE A 354 -25.97 48.22 -23.46
N ARG A 355 -26.78 47.22 -23.12
CA ARG A 355 -27.37 46.27 -24.09
C ARG A 355 -28.28 46.97 -25.09
N ASN A 356 -29.16 47.85 -24.60
CA ASN A 356 -30.11 48.59 -25.41
C ASN A 356 -29.41 49.56 -26.39
N SER A 357 -28.28 50.13 -26.02
CA SER A 357 -27.49 51.02 -26.87
C SER A 357 -26.83 50.30 -28.06
N CYS A 358 -26.64 48.97 -27.98
CA CYS A 358 -26.05 48.19 -29.05
C CYS A 358 -27.09 47.64 -30.04
N VAL A 359 -28.26 47.24 -29.56
CA VAL A 359 -29.36 46.80 -30.41
C VAL A 359 -29.78 47.97 -31.36
N MET A 360 -29.67 49.20 -30.86
CA MET A 360 -29.95 50.39 -31.69
C MET A 360 -28.84 50.71 -32.73
N LYS A 361 -27.57 50.26 -32.50
CA LYS A 361 -26.47 50.56 -33.44
C LYS A 361 -26.26 49.53 -34.54
N ASN A 362 -26.81 48.34 -34.43
CA ASN A 362 -26.70 47.28 -35.45
C ASN A 362 -27.93 46.35 -35.44
N PRO A 363 -29.04 46.76 -36.08
CA PRO A 363 -30.26 45.94 -36.11
C PRO A 363 -30.15 44.62 -36.92
N SER A 364 -29.06 44.44 -37.66
CA SER A 364 -28.85 43.24 -38.52
C SER A 364 -27.98 42.13 -37.85
N LYS A 365 -27.55 42.29 -36.60
CA LYS A 365 -26.84 41.24 -35.83
C LYS A 365 -27.63 40.89 -34.56
N THR A 366 -28.79 40.32 -34.76
CA THR A 366 -29.58 39.69 -33.72
C THR A 366 -29.15 38.24 -33.58
N VAL A 367 -27.95 38.00 -33.07
CA VAL A 367 -27.58 36.77 -32.37
C VAL A 367 -26.49 37.19 -31.35
N CYS A 368 -26.88 37.36 -30.11
CA CYS A 368 -26.00 37.35 -28.97
C CYS A 368 -26.22 36.06 -28.21
#